data_66ab362ecbaa0d218bedc7b67188bb88
#
_entry.id   66ab362ecbaa0d218bedc7b67188bb88
#
_cell.length_a   1.000
_cell.length_b   1.000
_cell.length_c   1.000
_cell.angle_alpha   90.00
_cell.angle_beta   90.00
_cell.angle_gamma   90.00
#
_symmetry.space_group_name_H-M   'P 1'
#
loop_
_entity.id
_entity.type
_entity.pdbx_description
1 polymer ?
#
loop_
_entity_poly.entity_id
_entity_poly.type
_entity_poly.pdbx_seq_one_letter_code
_entity_poly.pdbx_strand_id
1 'polypeptide(L)'
;MPAWHRVCLVLCLCLVMVLAGCSSTGSGKVEPGYYRVQAGDTLNKIARQHNTSVSALMRLNNLSNPDRISKGQLLRVDGAGSSTATGSASESTGSRTSGTRAPAASSSSSAAVVRGLKLVWPAEGTLTQRYNGSSSKGLTIVNKAGTPVKAATAGSVVYAGNRLRGYGNLVIVQHSGDFLSIYAHNGKLLVKEGQKVSQGQQIAEMGSTDRKGPGLYFELRHRGQPVDPSAALPQR
;
A
#
# COMPACT_ATOMS: atom_id res chain seq x y z
N MET A 1 60.10 7.76 -45.76
CA MET A 1 59.27 7.61 -44.54
C MET A 1 58.29 6.50 -44.81
N PRO A 2 58.32 5.39 -44.02
CA PRO A 2 57.57 4.20 -44.36
C PRO A 2 56.07 4.36 -44.11
N ALA A 3 55.28 3.78 -45.00
CA ALA A 3 53.83 3.86 -45.08
C ALA A 3 53.07 3.49 -43.79
N TRP A 4 53.70 2.86 -42.86
CA TRP A 4 53.13 2.45 -41.58
C TRP A 4 52.74 3.57 -40.64
N HIS A 5 53.40 4.72 -40.68
CA HIS A 5 53.11 5.88 -39.85
C HIS A 5 51.74 6.53 -40.23
N ARG A 6 51.38 6.47 -41.51
CA ARG A 6 50.10 6.99 -42.00
C ARG A 6 48.92 6.09 -41.61
N VAL A 7 49.11 4.78 -41.55
CA VAL A 7 48.07 3.83 -41.12
C VAL A 7 47.84 3.93 -39.63
N CYS A 8 48.88 4.07 -38.79
CA CYS A 8 48.73 4.26 -37.35
C CYS A 8 48.03 5.60 -37.01
N LEU A 9 48.31 6.67 -37.77
CA LEU A 9 47.74 7.98 -37.51
C LEU A 9 46.23 8.02 -37.85
N VAL A 10 45.81 7.30 -38.92
CA VAL A 10 44.41 7.16 -39.30
C VAL A 10 43.65 6.26 -38.31
N LEU A 11 44.29 5.19 -37.80
CA LEU A 11 43.69 4.28 -36.80
C LEU A 11 43.55 4.97 -35.44
N CYS A 12 44.51 5.80 -35.02
CA CYS A 12 44.36 6.61 -33.80
C CYS A 12 43.29 7.70 -33.92
N LEU A 13 43.14 8.32 -35.09
CA LEU A 13 42.11 9.33 -35.32
C LEU A 13 40.68 8.74 -35.33
N CYS A 14 40.53 7.49 -35.79
CA CYS A 14 39.26 6.79 -35.73
C CYS A 14 38.87 6.30 -34.32
N LEU A 15 39.88 6.04 -33.45
CA LEU A 15 39.62 5.56 -32.07
C LEU A 15 39.20 6.68 -31.11
N VAL A 16 39.48 7.95 -31.42
CA VAL A 16 39.09 9.11 -30.60
C VAL A 16 37.67 9.57 -30.88
N MET A 17 37.05 9.15 -31.97
CA MET A 17 35.67 9.54 -32.34
C MET A 17 34.57 8.67 -31.71
N VAL A 18 34.88 7.62 -30.95
CA VAL A 18 33.88 6.66 -30.40
C VAL A 18 33.56 6.94 -28.92
N LEU A 19 34.21 7.92 -28.27
CA LEU A 19 33.99 8.29 -26.85
C LEU A 19 33.13 9.53 -26.64
N ALA A 20 32.49 10.06 -27.69
CA ALA A 20 31.46 11.12 -27.58
C ALA A 20 30.07 10.51 -27.63
N GLY A 21 29.79 9.53 -26.74
CA GLY A 21 28.53 8.85 -26.59
C GLY A 21 27.86 9.22 -25.29
N CYS A 22 26.87 10.08 -25.35
CA CYS A 22 25.65 10.14 -24.55
C CYS A 22 25.80 10.23 -23.03
N SER A 23 26.21 11.36 -22.53
CA SER A 23 25.69 11.88 -21.27
C SER A 23 24.41 12.67 -21.56
N SER A 24 23.33 11.98 -21.94
CA SER A 24 22.00 12.57 -21.87
C SER A 24 21.52 12.52 -20.42
N THR A 25 22.05 13.39 -19.59
CA THR A 25 21.37 13.89 -18.38
C THR A 25 20.17 14.70 -18.88
N GLY A 26 19.12 14.01 -19.31
CA GLY A 26 17.84 14.61 -19.66
C GLY A 26 17.19 15.20 -18.41
N SER A 27 17.69 16.36 -17.97
CA SER A 27 16.92 17.28 -17.12
C SER A 27 15.89 17.95 -18.02
N GLY A 28 15.01 17.14 -18.65
CA GLY A 28 13.86 17.62 -19.37
C GLY A 28 12.97 18.36 -18.39
N LYS A 29 12.75 19.65 -18.64
CA LYS A 29 11.78 20.48 -17.96
C LYS A 29 10.46 19.73 -17.92
N VAL A 30 10.05 19.28 -16.73
CA VAL A 30 8.78 18.57 -16.55
C VAL A 30 7.67 19.59 -16.76
N GLU A 31 6.74 19.31 -17.66
CA GLU A 31 5.60 20.20 -17.91
C GLU A 31 4.79 20.42 -16.63
N PRO A 32 4.18 21.61 -16.45
CA PRO A 32 3.27 21.85 -15.32
C PRO A 32 2.21 20.74 -15.28
N GLY A 33 1.97 20.19 -14.10
CA GLY A 33 1.01 19.11 -13.92
C GLY A 33 1.56 17.69 -13.99
N TYR A 34 2.83 17.53 -14.28
CA TYR A 34 3.50 16.24 -14.28
C TYR A 34 4.65 16.21 -13.24
N TYR A 35 4.85 15.06 -12.63
CA TYR A 35 5.97 14.78 -11.74
C TYR A 35 6.81 13.63 -12.29
N ARG A 36 8.13 13.81 -12.32
CA ARG A 36 9.05 12.73 -12.71
C ARG A 36 9.52 11.99 -11.48
N VAL A 37 9.17 10.72 -11.39
CA VAL A 37 9.53 9.82 -10.27
C VAL A 37 11.04 9.77 -10.11
N GLN A 38 11.53 10.03 -8.90
CA GLN A 38 12.94 9.98 -8.53
C GLN A 38 13.28 8.66 -7.84
N ALA A 39 14.58 8.37 -7.69
CA ALA A 39 15.01 7.21 -6.93
C ALA A 39 14.59 7.32 -5.47
N GLY A 40 13.91 6.28 -4.95
CA GLY A 40 13.38 6.27 -3.58
C GLY A 40 12.04 6.96 -3.37
N ASP A 41 11.38 7.41 -4.45
CA ASP A 41 10.00 7.88 -4.36
C ASP A 41 9.02 6.72 -4.26
N THR A 42 7.96 6.96 -3.52
CA THR A 42 6.78 6.12 -3.45
C THR A 42 5.55 6.94 -3.86
N LEU A 43 4.53 6.28 -4.37
CA LEU A 43 3.30 6.96 -4.76
C LEU A 43 2.68 7.73 -3.58
N ASN A 44 2.88 7.23 -2.36
CA ASN A 44 2.44 7.88 -1.12
C ASN A 44 3.18 9.19 -0.84
N LYS A 45 4.51 9.22 -1.07
CA LYS A 45 5.33 10.44 -0.90
C LYS A 45 4.92 11.49 -1.94
N ILE A 46 4.75 11.07 -3.20
CA ILE A 46 4.34 11.94 -4.30
C ILE A 46 2.92 12.50 -4.05
N ALA A 47 2.00 11.66 -3.59
CA ALA A 47 0.63 12.07 -3.25
C ALA A 47 0.61 13.18 -2.19
N ARG A 48 1.37 13.03 -1.11
CA ARG A 48 1.49 14.06 -0.06
C ARG A 48 2.12 15.35 -0.56
N GLN A 49 3.15 15.25 -1.38
CA GLN A 49 3.87 16.40 -1.94
C GLN A 49 2.97 17.25 -2.86
N HIS A 50 2.02 16.62 -3.55
CA HIS A 50 1.10 17.25 -4.49
C HIS A 50 -0.32 17.40 -3.95
N ASN A 51 -0.52 17.33 -2.62
CA ASN A 51 -1.83 17.48 -1.95
C ASN A 51 -2.93 16.61 -2.57
N THR A 52 -2.59 15.38 -2.94
CA THR A 52 -3.51 14.44 -3.57
C THR A 52 -3.52 13.09 -2.82
N SER A 53 -4.39 12.18 -3.22
CA SER A 53 -4.42 10.83 -2.69
C SER A 53 -3.72 9.84 -3.63
N VAL A 54 -3.19 8.74 -3.06
CA VAL A 54 -2.60 7.64 -3.85
C VAL A 54 -3.61 7.10 -4.85
N SER A 55 -4.87 6.93 -4.45
CA SER A 55 -5.95 6.45 -5.31
C SER A 55 -6.28 7.42 -6.46
N ALA A 56 -6.18 8.72 -6.22
CA ALA A 56 -6.36 9.72 -7.27
C ALA A 56 -5.19 9.69 -8.27
N LEU A 57 -3.93 9.61 -7.79
CA LEU A 57 -2.77 9.45 -8.65
C LEU A 57 -2.83 8.18 -9.49
N MET A 58 -3.26 7.07 -8.89
CA MET A 58 -3.43 5.81 -9.61
C MET A 58 -4.45 5.93 -10.74
N ARG A 59 -5.62 6.53 -10.48
CA ARG A 59 -6.65 6.76 -11.51
C ARG A 59 -6.17 7.68 -12.62
N LEU A 60 -5.51 8.80 -12.28
CA LEU A 60 -4.99 9.77 -13.25
C LEU A 60 -3.94 9.16 -14.18
N ASN A 61 -3.23 8.14 -13.72
CA ASN A 61 -2.12 7.53 -14.45
C ASN A 61 -2.37 6.07 -14.87
N ASN A 62 -3.61 5.59 -14.76
CA ASN A 62 -4.01 4.20 -15.06
C ASN A 62 -3.10 3.15 -14.38
N LEU A 63 -2.67 3.42 -13.14
CA LEU A 63 -1.84 2.52 -12.38
C LEU A 63 -2.71 1.49 -11.65
N SER A 64 -2.45 0.23 -11.89
CA SER A 64 -3.13 -0.89 -11.21
C SER A 64 -2.51 -1.24 -9.85
N ASN A 65 -1.25 -0.80 -9.61
CA ASN A 65 -0.51 -1.10 -8.40
C ASN A 65 0.30 0.13 -7.95
N PRO A 66 0.13 0.61 -6.69
CA PRO A 66 0.82 1.79 -6.17
C PRO A 66 2.34 1.61 -6.04
N ASP A 67 2.82 0.36 -5.96
CA ASP A 67 4.23 0.03 -5.78
C ASP A 67 4.96 -0.14 -7.14
N ARG A 68 4.22 -0.10 -8.25
CA ARG A 68 4.78 -0.23 -9.60
C ARG A 68 5.03 1.13 -10.25
N ILE A 69 5.85 1.97 -9.62
CA ILE A 69 6.38 3.18 -10.23
C ILE A 69 7.88 3.02 -10.45
N SER A 70 8.37 3.52 -11.59
CA SER A 70 9.78 3.41 -11.97
C SER A 70 10.46 4.77 -11.95
N LYS A 71 11.74 4.82 -11.57
CA LYS A 71 12.58 6.02 -11.68
C LYS A 71 12.52 6.56 -13.12
N GLY A 72 12.22 7.85 -13.26
CA GLY A 72 12.09 8.53 -14.54
C GLY A 72 10.68 8.50 -15.14
N GLN A 73 9.76 7.71 -14.58
CA GLN A 73 8.37 7.68 -15.00
C GLN A 73 7.71 9.06 -14.78
N LEU A 74 6.95 9.53 -15.77
CA LEU A 74 6.15 10.76 -15.64
C LEU A 74 4.78 10.38 -15.07
N LEU A 75 4.41 11.01 -13.96
CA LEU A 75 3.10 10.89 -13.35
C LEU A 75 2.36 12.20 -13.47
N ARG A 76 1.14 12.16 -13.95
CA ARG A 76 0.24 13.30 -13.91
C ARG A 76 -0.20 13.54 -12.47
N VAL A 77 0.02 14.74 -11.95
CA VAL A 77 -0.28 15.14 -10.57
C VAL A 77 -1.35 16.22 -10.50
N ASP A 78 -1.69 16.86 -11.61
CA ASP A 78 -2.77 17.85 -11.72
C ASP A 78 -4.13 17.15 -11.90
N GLY A 79 -5.16 17.74 -11.31
CA GLY A 79 -6.55 17.26 -11.39
C GLY A 79 -6.97 16.33 -10.25
N ALA A 80 -6.08 16.06 -9.28
CA ALA A 80 -6.42 15.24 -8.12
C ALA A 80 -6.97 16.05 -6.92
N GLY A 81 -6.91 17.39 -6.99
CA GLY A 81 -7.26 18.28 -5.89
C GLY A 81 -8.45 19.21 -6.13
N SER A 82 -9.17 19.10 -7.24
CA SER A 82 -10.31 19.98 -7.50
C SER A 82 -11.52 19.20 -7.99
N SER A 83 -12.26 18.62 -7.07
CA SER A 83 -13.66 18.28 -7.28
C SER A 83 -14.49 19.46 -6.79
N THR A 84 -14.35 20.62 -7.43
CA THR A 84 -15.40 21.63 -7.39
C THR A 84 -16.50 21.17 -8.34
N ALA A 85 -17.53 20.56 -7.77
CA ALA A 85 -18.79 20.35 -8.43
C ALA A 85 -19.39 21.74 -8.76
N THR A 86 -19.32 22.11 -10.02
CA THR A 86 -20.17 23.19 -10.55
C THR A 86 -21.54 22.58 -10.80
N GLY A 87 -22.42 22.78 -9.87
CA GLY A 87 -23.84 22.46 -9.98
C GLY A 87 -24.65 23.71 -9.71
N SER A 88 -25.37 24.10 -10.68
CA SER A 88 -26.33 25.20 -10.86
C SER A 88 -27.05 25.67 -9.60
N ALA A 89 -27.19 26.97 -9.51
CA ALA A 89 -27.98 27.68 -8.53
C ALA A 89 -29.48 27.34 -8.64
N SER A 90 -30.11 27.17 -7.50
CA SER A 90 -31.49 27.53 -7.24
C SER A 90 -31.61 27.92 -5.78
N GLU A 91 -31.89 29.19 -5.57
CA GLU A 91 -32.23 29.80 -4.29
C GLU A 91 -33.45 29.15 -3.69
N SER A 92 -33.41 28.88 -2.40
CA SER A 92 -34.60 28.93 -1.53
C SER A 92 -34.17 29.17 -0.10
N THR A 93 -34.64 30.28 0.39
CA THR A 93 -34.54 30.87 1.73
C THR A 93 -35.14 30.00 2.79
N GLY A 94 -34.49 29.88 3.99
CA GLY A 94 -35.16 29.35 5.19
C GLY A 94 -34.26 28.90 6.32
N SER A 95 -33.92 29.86 7.22
CA SER A 95 -33.85 29.85 8.70
C SER A 95 -33.28 28.66 9.48
N ARG A 96 -32.14 28.94 10.15
CA ARG A 96 -31.69 28.58 11.52
C ARG A 96 -32.16 27.27 12.17
N THR A 97 -31.18 26.43 12.56
CA THR A 97 -30.86 26.15 13.96
C THR A 97 -29.56 25.38 14.10
N SER A 98 -28.80 25.77 15.11
CA SER A 98 -27.51 25.20 15.51
C SER A 98 -27.63 23.74 15.91
N GLY A 99 -26.71 22.89 15.40
CA GLY A 99 -26.56 21.53 15.84
C GLY A 99 -25.24 20.96 15.32
N THR A 100 -24.20 21.08 16.14
CA THR A 100 -22.90 20.45 15.95
C THR A 100 -23.08 18.94 15.83
N ARG A 101 -22.95 18.40 14.64
CA ARG A 101 -22.84 16.95 14.43
C ARG A 101 -21.66 16.69 13.48
N ALA A 102 -20.62 16.11 14.05
CA ALA A 102 -19.44 15.62 13.34
C ALA A 102 -19.81 14.63 12.22
N PRO A 103 -18.99 14.52 11.15
CA PRO A 103 -19.32 13.73 9.97
C PRO A 103 -19.19 12.22 10.25
N ALA A 104 -20.32 11.57 10.50
CA ALA A 104 -20.43 10.12 10.69
C ALA A 104 -20.80 9.37 9.39
N ALA A 105 -20.46 9.91 8.21
CA ALA A 105 -20.97 9.37 6.94
C ALA A 105 -20.04 8.41 6.18
N SER A 106 -18.78 8.20 6.64
CA SER A 106 -17.84 7.29 5.95
C SER A 106 -17.71 5.90 6.58
N SER A 107 -18.28 5.67 7.76
CA SER A 107 -18.21 4.37 8.45
C SER A 107 -19.29 3.36 8.04
N SER A 108 -20.42 3.81 7.51
CA SER A 108 -21.56 2.94 7.16
C SER A 108 -21.33 2.15 5.86
N SER A 109 -20.64 2.71 4.87
CA SER A 109 -20.39 2.02 3.59
C SER A 109 -19.33 0.92 3.71
N SER A 110 -18.29 1.12 4.49
CA SER A 110 -17.25 0.11 4.70
C SER A 110 -17.75 -1.07 5.55
N ALA A 111 -18.61 -0.84 6.53
CA ALA A 111 -19.21 -1.90 7.33
C ALA A 111 -20.13 -2.82 6.50
N ALA A 112 -20.88 -2.26 5.54
CA ALA A 112 -21.73 -3.05 4.65
C ALA A 112 -20.91 -3.96 3.70
N VAL A 113 -19.80 -3.45 3.17
CA VAL A 113 -18.89 -4.22 2.30
C VAL A 113 -18.19 -5.35 3.06
N VAL A 114 -17.78 -5.09 4.30
CA VAL A 114 -17.11 -6.09 5.15
C VAL A 114 -18.07 -7.22 5.57
N ARG A 115 -19.35 -6.94 5.81
CA ARG A 115 -20.34 -7.97 6.16
C ARG A 115 -20.55 -9.06 5.10
N GLY A 116 -20.23 -8.79 3.85
CA GLY A 116 -20.24 -9.78 2.77
C GLY A 116 -19.06 -10.74 2.80
N LEU A 117 -18.01 -10.43 3.58
CA LEU A 117 -16.82 -11.24 3.71
C LEU A 117 -16.97 -12.19 4.91
N LYS A 118 -16.88 -13.49 4.69
CA LYS A 118 -16.88 -14.47 5.77
C LYS A 118 -15.45 -14.72 6.24
N LEU A 119 -15.09 -14.22 7.43
CA LEU A 119 -13.78 -14.44 8.05
C LEU A 119 -13.85 -15.50 9.14
N VAL A 120 -12.73 -16.20 9.36
CA VAL A 120 -12.49 -16.96 10.60
C VAL A 120 -11.50 -16.18 11.47
N TRP A 121 -11.52 -16.44 12.78
CA TRP A 121 -10.55 -15.83 13.68
C TRP A 121 -9.13 -16.22 13.29
N PRO A 122 -8.22 -15.24 13.15
CA PRO A 122 -6.85 -15.51 12.72
C PRO A 122 -5.98 -16.18 13.77
N ALA A 123 -6.38 -16.15 15.02
CA ALA A 123 -5.71 -16.86 16.12
C ALA A 123 -6.65 -17.05 17.32
N GLU A 124 -6.36 -18.04 18.14
CA GLU A 124 -6.93 -18.20 19.47
C GLU A 124 -6.26 -17.21 20.44
N GLY A 125 -7.01 -16.77 21.48
CA GLY A 125 -6.48 -15.89 22.52
C GLY A 125 -7.43 -14.77 22.94
N THR A 126 -6.93 -13.90 23.81
CA THR A 126 -7.69 -12.77 24.35
C THR A 126 -7.57 -11.57 23.44
N LEU A 127 -8.69 -10.96 23.08
CA LEU A 127 -8.73 -9.71 22.31
C LEU A 127 -8.45 -8.54 23.26
N THR A 128 -7.25 -7.95 23.15
CA THR A 128 -6.81 -6.86 24.02
C THR A 128 -6.97 -5.47 23.38
N GLN A 129 -7.07 -5.40 22.06
CA GLN A 129 -7.29 -4.16 21.34
C GLN A 129 -8.27 -4.39 20.19
N ARG A 130 -9.24 -3.48 20.04
CA ARG A 130 -10.23 -3.49 18.97
C ARG A 130 -9.94 -2.38 17.97
N TYR A 131 -10.43 -2.56 16.74
CA TYR A 131 -10.46 -1.50 15.76
C TYR A 131 -11.31 -0.33 16.26
N ASN A 132 -10.82 0.91 16.11
CA ASN A 132 -11.57 2.14 16.43
C ASN A 132 -11.46 3.21 15.34
N GLY A 133 -10.82 2.87 14.19
CA GLY A 133 -10.68 3.76 13.05
C GLY A 133 -9.68 4.92 13.21
N SER A 134 -9.25 5.22 14.42
CA SER A 134 -8.33 6.33 14.73
C SER A 134 -6.96 5.84 15.20
N SER A 135 -6.81 5.52 16.47
CA SER A 135 -5.57 5.06 17.08
C SER A 135 -5.29 3.56 16.83
N SER A 136 -6.33 2.76 16.61
CA SER A 136 -6.21 1.35 16.27
C SER A 136 -6.83 1.06 14.91
N LYS A 137 -6.00 0.57 14.00
CA LYS A 137 -6.40 0.20 12.63
C LYS A 137 -6.73 -1.28 12.48
N GLY A 138 -6.59 -2.06 13.57
CA GLY A 138 -6.80 -3.51 13.57
C GLY A 138 -7.16 -4.03 14.95
N LEU A 139 -7.03 -5.34 15.10
CA LEU A 139 -7.26 -6.09 16.34
C LEU A 139 -5.92 -6.56 16.91
N THR A 140 -5.79 -6.62 18.23
CA THR A 140 -4.66 -7.29 18.89
C THR A 140 -5.18 -8.48 19.67
N ILE A 141 -4.68 -9.67 19.34
CA ILE A 141 -5.02 -10.94 20.00
C ILE A 141 -3.77 -11.42 20.73
N VAL A 142 -3.88 -11.67 22.02
CA VAL A 142 -2.77 -12.11 22.89
C VAL A 142 -2.97 -13.56 23.29
N ASN A 143 -1.91 -14.35 23.13
CA ASN A 143 -1.79 -15.73 23.60
C ASN A 143 -0.30 -16.06 23.74
N LYS A 144 0.03 -17.30 24.12
CA LYS A 144 1.41 -17.77 24.22
C LYS A 144 2.12 -17.79 22.86
N ALA A 145 3.44 -17.63 22.87
CA ALA A 145 4.27 -17.82 21.69
C ALA A 145 4.05 -19.21 21.07
N GLY A 146 4.12 -19.30 19.74
CA GLY A 146 3.84 -20.54 19.01
C GLY A 146 2.36 -20.82 18.76
N THR A 147 1.42 -20.03 19.29
CA THR A 147 -0.01 -20.17 18.95
C THR A 147 -0.19 -20.08 17.44
N PRO A 148 -0.94 -21.01 16.78
CA PRO A 148 -1.17 -20.99 15.35
C PRO A 148 -1.83 -19.71 14.90
N VAL A 149 -1.26 -19.06 13.87
CA VAL A 149 -1.85 -17.94 13.15
C VAL A 149 -2.36 -18.45 11.80
N LYS A 150 -3.65 -18.24 11.53
CA LYS A 150 -4.38 -18.78 10.39
C LYS A 150 -4.82 -17.68 9.44
N ALA A 151 -4.88 -17.99 8.15
CA ALA A 151 -5.48 -17.10 7.15
C ALA A 151 -6.97 -16.92 7.43
N ALA A 152 -7.41 -15.69 7.65
CA ALA A 152 -8.80 -15.38 8.01
C ALA A 152 -9.78 -15.71 6.87
N THR A 153 -9.33 -15.67 5.63
CA THR A 153 -10.04 -16.16 4.44
C THR A 153 -9.03 -16.58 3.37
N ALA A 154 -9.49 -17.27 2.32
CA ALA A 154 -8.63 -17.73 1.23
C ALA A 154 -8.03 -16.55 0.44
N GLY A 155 -6.82 -16.73 -0.10
CA GLY A 155 -6.15 -15.67 -0.86
C GLY A 155 -4.77 -16.05 -1.35
N SER A 156 -3.99 -15.06 -1.76
CA SER A 156 -2.59 -15.18 -2.18
C SER A 156 -1.70 -14.34 -1.28
N VAL A 157 -0.60 -14.92 -0.81
CA VAL A 157 0.40 -14.20 -0.01
C VAL A 157 1.13 -13.21 -0.90
N VAL A 158 0.96 -11.93 -0.63
CA VAL A 158 1.63 -10.85 -1.38
C VAL A 158 2.87 -10.32 -0.66
N TYR A 159 3.04 -10.69 0.61
CA TYR A 159 4.24 -10.38 1.37
C TYR A 159 4.43 -11.41 2.50
N ALA A 160 5.67 -11.86 2.70
CA ALA A 160 6.08 -12.67 3.86
C ALA A 160 7.53 -12.31 4.22
N GLY A 161 7.73 -11.60 5.35
CA GLY A 161 9.06 -11.11 5.74
C GLY A 161 9.02 -10.13 6.91
N ASN A 162 10.16 -9.44 7.15
CA ASN A 162 10.32 -8.52 8.28
C ASN A 162 10.89 -7.14 7.90
N ARG A 163 10.86 -6.78 6.61
CA ARG A 163 11.46 -5.52 6.13
C ARG A 163 10.62 -4.28 6.42
N LEU A 164 9.35 -4.45 6.81
CA LEU A 164 8.46 -3.34 7.14
C LEU A 164 8.55 -3.02 8.63
N ARG A 165 9.11 -1.85 8.95
CA ARG A 165 9.31 -1.40 10.34
C ARG A 165 7.99 -1.33 11.10
N GLY A 166 7.99 -1.76 12.36
CA GLY A 166 6.85 -1.71 13.27
C GLY A 166 5.86 -2.86 13.13
N TYR A 167 6.09 -3.80 12.19
CA TYR A 167 5.26 -4.99 12.02
C TYR A 167 5.97 -6.30 12.42
N GLY A 168 7.29 -6.26 12.65
CA GLY A 168 8.07 -7.46 12.89
C GLY A 168 7.94 -8.47 11.76
N ASN A 169 7.85 -9.75 12.08
CA ASN A 169 7.57 -10.79 11.10
C ASN A 169 6.11 -10.69 10.63
N LEU A 170 5.93 -10.42 9.37
CA LEU A 170 4.68 -9.99 8.75
C LEU A 170 4.29 -10.94 7.62
N VAL A 171 3.01 -11.29 7.57
CA VAL A 171 2.36 -11.88 6.40
C VAL A 171 1.25 -10.94 5.93
N ILE A 172 1.14 -10.69 4.63
CA ILE A 172 0.02 -10.00 3.99
C ILE A 172 -0.59 -10.94 2.97
N VAL A 173 -1.90 -11.14 3.07
CA VAL A 173 -2.68 -11.97 2.14
C VAL A 173 -3.65 -11.10 1.39
N GLN A 174 -3.63 -11.18 0.05
CA GLN A 174 -4.60 -10.56 -0.83
C GLN A 174 -5.77 -11.50 -1.09
N HIS A 175 -6.97 -10.97 -0.95
CA HIS A 175 -8.23 -11.67 -1.17
C HIS A 175 -8.98 -11.09 -2.37
N SER A 176 -10.09 -11.72 -2.75
CA SER A 176 -11.02 -11.17 -3.73
C SER A 176 -11.66 -9.86 -3.24
N GLY A 177 -12.14 -9.02 -4.17
CA GLY A 177 -12.85 -7.77 -3.85
C GLY A 177 -11.96 -6.68 -3.23
N ASP A 178 -10.68 -6.61 -3.62
CA ASP A 178 -9.71 -5.60 -3.15
C ASP A 178 -9.46 -5.61 -1.63
N PHE A 179 -9.63 -6.78 -0.98
CA PHE A 179 -9.31 -6.96 0.43
C PHE A 179 -7.87 -7.43 0.63
N LEU A 180 -7.25 -6.92 1.70
CA LEU A 180 -5.96 -7.39 2.23
C LEU A 180 -6.13 -7.69 3.71
N SER A 181 -5.55 -8.80 4.17
CA SER A 181 -5.37 -9.08 5.59
C SER A 181 -3.89 -9.07 5.96
N ILE A 182 -3.59 -8.50 7.10
CA ILE A 182 -2.25 -8.24 7.62
C ILE A 182 -2.11 -8.98 8.95
N TYR A 183 -1.04 -9.78 9.08
CA TYR A 183 -0.74 -10.58 10.26
C TYR A 183 0.67 -10.23 10.72
N ALA A 184 0.80 -9.46 11.80
CA ALA A 184 2.07 -8.90 12.26
C ALA A 184 2.51 -9.45 13.62
N HIS A 185 3.79 -9.23 13.93
CA HIS A 185 4.48 -9.65 15.16
C HIS A 185 4.62 -11.17 15.32
N ASN A 186 4.59 -11.91 14.20
CA ASN A 186 4.73 -13.36 14.23
C ASN A 186 6.13 -13.77 14.72
N GLY A 187 6.21 -14.97 15.29
CA GLY A 187 7.48 -15.61 15.64
C GLY A 187 8.09 -16.30 14.42
N LYS A 188 7.33 -17.18 13.78
CA LYS A 188 7.76 -17.95 12.61
C LYS A 188 6.75 -17.80 11.49
N LEU A 189 7.25 -17.58 10.27
CA LEU A 189 6.44 -17.56 9.05
C LEU A 189 6.47 -18.95 8.41
N LEU A 190 5.31 -19.48 8.04
CA LEU A 190 5.14 -20.82 7.47
C LEU A 190 4.76 -20.78 5.99
N VAL A 191 4.60 -19.58 5.44
CA VAL A 191 4.27 -19.35 4.03
C VAL A 191 5.28 -18.41 3.38
N LYS A 192 5.29 -18.41 2.05
CA LYS A 192 6.16 -17.56 1.22
C LYS A 192 5.32 -16.68 0.32
N GLU A 193 5.89 -15.57 -0.11
CA GLU A 193 5.31 -14.68 -1.11
C GLU A 193 4.97 -15.44 -2.40
N GLY A 194 3.82 -15.14 -2.99
CA GLY A 194 3.25 -15.83 -4.16
C GLY A 194 2.43 -17.09 -3.83
N GLN A 195 2.48 -17.61 -2.61
CA GLN A 195 1.75 -18.81 -2.22
C GLN A 195 0.25 -18.54 -2.07
N LYS A 196 -0.60 -19.45 -2.58
CA LYS A 196 -2.04 -19.48 -2.30
C LYS A 196 -2.30 -20.11 -0.94
N VAL A 197 -3.24 -19.57 -0.20
CA VAL A 197 -3.67 -20.07 1.12
C VAL A 197 -5.18 -20.23 1.17
N SER A 198 -5.63 -21.26 1.85
CA SER A 198 -7.04 -21.49 2.13
C SER A 198 -7.47 -20.82 3.43
N GLN A 199 -8.76 -20.55 3.59
CA GLN A 199 -9.31 -20.07 4.86
C GLN A 199 -9.02 -21.07 5.98
N GLY A 200 -8.55 -20.57 7.14
CA GLY A 200 -8.18 -21.40 8.28
C GLY A 200 -6.83 -22.10 8.17
N GLN A 201 -6.15 -22.01 7.01
CA GLN A 201 -4.80 -22.56 6.86
C GLN A 201 -3.83 -21.83 7.78
N GLN A 202 -2.98 -22.57 8.50
CA GLN A 202 -1.92 -21.99 9.30
C GLN A 202 -0.87 -21.34 8.38
N ILE A 203 -0.57 -20.06 8.63
CA ILE A 203 0.36 -19.24 7.84
C ILE A 203 1.56 -18.76 8.65
N ALA A 204 1.44 -18.73 9.98
CA ALA A 204 2.50 -18.33 10.89
C ALA A 204 2.28 -18.92 12.30
N GLU A 205 3.22 -18.64 13.19
CA GLU A 205 3.11 -18.86 14.62
C GLU A 205 3.19 -17.51 15.34
N MET A 206 2.35 -17.32 16.37
CA MET A 206 2.35 -16.10 17.17
C MET A 206 3.71 -15.88 17.82
N GLY A 207 4.17 -14.63 17.80
CA GLY A 207 5.44 -14.25 18.41
C GLY A 207 5.36 -12.90 19.09
N SER A 208 6.53 -12.29 19.28
CA SER A 208 6.69 -10.98 19.91
C SER A 208 7.66 -10.08 19.13
N THR A 209 7.83 -10.32 17.83
CA THR A 209 8.75 -9.50 17.01
C THR A 209 8.25 -8.05 16.94
N ASP A 210 9.13 -7.09 17.22
CA ASP A 210 8.85 -5.64 17.30
C ASP A 210 7.73 -5.24 18.28
N ARG A 211 7.47 -6.08 19.35
CA ARG A 211 6.50 -5.74 20.41
C ARG A 211 6.89 -6.33 21.76
N LYS A 212 6.27 -5.82 22.83
CA LYS A 212 6.40 -6.36 24.18
C LYS A 212 5.42 -7.53 24.36
N GLY A 213 5.95 -8.75 24.49
CA GLY A 213 5.18 -9.97 24.72
C GLY A 213 4.49 -10.55 23.50
N PRO A 214 4.09 -11.84 23.56
CA PRO A 214 3.48 -12.53 22.44
C PRO A 214 2.09 -12.01 22.10
N GLY A 215 1.78 -11.91 20.81
CA GLY A 215 0.48 -11.51 20.32
C GLY A 215 0.49 -11.22 18.82
N LEU A 216 -0.68 -11.37 18.22
CA LEU A 216 -0.93 -11.10 16.82
C LEU A 216 -1.58 -9.72 16.68
N TYR A 217 -1.03 -8.86 15.83
CA TYR A 217 -1.76 -7.73 15.27
C TYR A 217 -2.40 -8.16 13.96
N PHE A 218 -3.72 -8.05 13.88
CA PHE A 218 -4.52 -8.39 12.71
C PHE A 218 -5.25 -7.16 12.18
N GLU A 219 -5.04 -6.83 10.92
CA GLU A 219 -5.68 -5.69 10.25
C GLU A 219 -6.31 -6.14 8.94
N LEU A 220 -7.52 -5.68 8.68
CA LEU A 220 -8.21 -5.85 7.40
C LEU A 220 -8.22 -4.52 6.66
N ARG A 221 -7.88 -4.55 5.38
CA ARG A 221 -7.99 -3.38 4.49
C ARG A 221 -8.90 -3.68 3.31
N HIS A 222 -9.63 -2.68 2.91
CA HIS A 222 -10.39 -2.68 1.66
C HIS A 222 -9.93 -1.48 0.81
N ARG A 223 -9.47 -1.75 -0.41
CA ARG A 223 -8.89 -0.73 -1.31
C ARG A 223 -7.81 0.12 -0.63
N GLY A 224 -6.94 -0.53 0.14
CA GLY A 224 -5.84 0.10 0.87
C GLY A 224 -6.22 0.83 2.16
N GLN A 225 -7.52 0.98 2.48
CA GLN A 225 -8.00 1.64 3.70
C GLN A 225 -8.30 0.61 4.79
N PRO A 226 -7.84 0.83 6.04
CA PRO A 226 -8.21 -0.01 7.17
C PRO A 226 -9.73 -0.02 7.39
N VAL A 227 -10.29 -1.19 7.61
CA VAL A 227 -11.72 -1.40 7.88
C VAL A 227 -11.88 -2.29 9.10
N ASP A 228 -13.01 -2.16 9.81
CA ASP A 228 -13.30 -2.97 10.99
C ASP A 228 -13.53 -4.43 10.61
N PRO A 229 -12.66 -5.37 10.99
CA PRO A 229 -12.85 -6.79 10.69
C PRO A 229 -13.93 -7.45 11.54
N SER A 230 -14.35 -6.84 12.65
CA SER A 230 -15.29 -7.42 13.60
C SER A 230 -16.66 -7.71 12.97
N ALA A 231 -17.04 -6.95 11.94
CA ALA A 231 -18.31 -7.13 11.23
C ALA A 231 -18.37 -8.44 10.38
N ALA A 232 -17.21 -9.02 10.05
CA ALA A 232 -17.08 -10.24 9.25
C ALA A 232 -16.58 -11.45 10.06
N LEU A 233 -16.12 -11.24 11.29
CA LEU A 233 -15.68 -12.29 12.20
C LEU A 233 -16.85 -12.90 12.96
N PRO A 234 -16.84 -14.21 13.28
CA PRO A 234 -17.81 -14.82 14.18
C PRO A 234 -17.82 -14.14 15.55
N GLN A 235 -18.97 -14.12 16.20
CA GLN A 235 -19.04 -13.61 17.59
C GLN A 235 -18.19 -14.51 18.52
N ARG A 236 -17.54 -13.85 19.48
CA ARG A 236 -16.70 -14.43 20.51
C ARG A 236 -17.20 -14.00 21.87
#